data_9411b702186b46a545320327bdaa1e99
#
_entry.id   9411b702186b46a545320327bdaa1e99
#
_cell.length_a   1.000
_cell.length_b   1.000
_cell.length_c   1.000
_cell.angle_alpha   90.00
_cell.angle_beta   90.00
_cell.angle_gamma   90.00
#
_symmetry.space_group_name_H-M   'P 1'
#
loop_
_entity.id
_entity.type
_entity.pdbx_description
1 polymer ?
#
loop_
_entity_poly.entity_id
_entity_poly.type
_entity_poly.pdbx_seq_one_letter_code
_entity_poly.pdbx_strand_id
1 'polypeptide(L)'
;MKSCVSLYSYWKPVRLGEMDQYEVIEKIKALGVDAVELLMLDDAVPQGETMQSYAKKLYEHARRVGLEVPILSMDSKLYCADPEKELSYLCSMVDVASECGIGLMRFDIAYSLMGNEEVKNYKTVINAVTPYIRRLADYAKGKGVKVISENHGRIIQDSYRIEELITTVDHRNYGYLCDIGNFGGVDEDCASAVSRLLPYITFVHAKDALVRSGMEYDPGRNFSKTRGGNYRRATIFGQGDVTVYRILSSLKAFGYDGYISLEYEGMEETVEAMEIGAENLKRMLADIEK
;
A
#
# COMPACT_ATOMS: atom_id res chain seq x y z
N MET A 1 16.64 4.63 6.07
CA MET A 1 15.40 3.97 5.61
C MET A 1 15.71 2.50 5.30
N LYS A 2 14.75 1.58 5.51
CA LYS A 2 14.91 0.14 5.25
C LYS A 2 14.14 -0.28 4.00
N SER A 3 14.70 -1.25 3.25
CA SER A 3 14.06 -1.83 2.08
C SER A 3 13.03 -2.89 2.47
N CYS A 4 11.86 -2.87 1.84
CA CYS A 4 10.78 -3.83 2.03
C CYS A 4 10.18 -4.22 0.68
N VAL A 5 9.48 -5.34 0.63
CA VAL A 5 8.69 -5.76 -0.55
C VAL A 5 7.33 -6.22 -0.09
N SER A 6 6.27 -5.72 -0.74
CA SER A 6 4.91 -6.21 -0.54
C SER A 6 4.70 -7.55 -1.24
N LEU A 7 4.07 -8.53 -0.57
CA LEU A 7 3.64 -9.79 -1.19
C LEU A 7 2.78 -9.56 -2.43
N TYR A 8 2.05 -8.44 -2.48
CA TYR A 8 1.24 -8.05 -3.63
C TYR A 8 2.05 -7.94 -4.93
N SER A 9 3.33 -7.61 -4.87
CA SER A 9 4.21 -7.54 -6.05
C SER A 9 4.26 -8.84 -6.84
N TYR A 10 3.94 -9.97 -6.21
CA TYR A 10 3.90 -11.29 -6.82
C TYR A 10 2.47 -11.83 -6.99
N TRP A 11 1.43 -10.97 -6.89
CA TRP A 11 0.02 -11.40 -6.99
C TRP A 11 -0.28 -12.17 -8.28
N LYS A 12 0.37 -11.79 -9.40
CA LYS A 12 0.14 -12.41 -10.70
C LYS A 12 0.60 -13.87 -10.75
N PRO A 13 1.86 -14.24 -10.45
CA PRO A 13 2.27 -15.65 -10.40
C PRO A 13 1.53 -16.43 -9.31
N VAL A 14 1.16 -15.83 -8.19
CA VAL A 14 0.35 -16.52 -7.17
C VAL A 14 -1.05 -16.86 -7.69
N ARG A 15 -1.74 -15.94 -8.33
CA ARG A 15 -3.06 -16.19 -8.94
C ARG A 15 -3.04 -17.19 -10.10
N LEU A 16 -1.93 -17.26 -10.82
CA LEU A 16 -1.75 -18.25 -11.87
C LEU A 16 -1.36 -19.64 -11.32
N GLY A 17 -1.16 -19.78 -10.03
CA GLY A 17 -0.73 -21.02 -9.38
C GLY A 17 0.71 -21.40 -9.72
N GLU A 18 1.52 -20.46 -10.15
CA GLU A 18 2.95 -20.64 -10.47
C GLU A 18 3.82 -20.59 -9.22
N MET A 19 3.34 -19.90 -8.18
CA MET A 19 3.99 -19.78 -6.87
C MET A 19 2.94 -19.76 -5.76
N ASP A 20 3.30 -20.23 -4.58
CA ASP A 20 2.57 -19.93 -3.34
C ASP A 20 3.22 -18.76 -2.58
N GLN A 21 2.54 -18.26 -1.55
CA GLN A 21 3.07 -17.11 -0.78
C GLN A 21 4.31 -17.47 0.06
N TYR A 22 4.56 -18.73 0.38
CA TYR A 22 5.80 -19.15 1.05
C TYR A 22 6.98 -19.03 0.09
N GLU A 23 6.82 -19.52 -1.15
CA GLU A 23 7.82 -19.37 -2.22
C GLU A 23 8.09 -17.91 -2.55
N VAL A 24 7.05 -17.06 -2.54
CA VAL A 24 7.22 -15.61 -2.70
C VAL A 24 8.08 -15.01 -1.58
N ILE A 25 7.87 -15.39 -0.33
CA ILE A 25 8.71 -14.93 0.80
C ILE A 25 10.17 -15.34 0.61
N GLU A 26 10.44 -16.56 0.13
CA GLU A 26 11.81 -17.01 -0.19
C GLU A 26 12.42 -16.21 -1.35
N LYS A 27 11.62 -15.88 -2.38
CA LYS A 27 12.06 -15.00 -3.47
C LYS A 27 12.40 -13.59 -2.96
N ILE A 28 11.55 -13.02 -2.11
CA ILE A 28 11.80 -11.71 -1.48
C ILE A 28 13.08 -11.74 -0.65
N LYS A 29 13.32 -12.81 0.10
CA LYS A 29 14.57 -13.00 0.85
C LYS A 29 15.80 -12.99 -0.07
N ALA A 30 15.70 -13.66 -1.22
CA ALA A 30 16.77 -13.72 -2.20
C ALA A 30 17.12 -12.34 -2.82
N LEU A 31 16.18 -11.38 -2.83
CA LEU A 31 16.45 -10.00 -3.27
C LEU A 31 17.40 -9.25 -2.33
N GLY A 32 17.66 -9.76 -1.12
CA GLY A 32 18.51 -9.12 -0.14
C GLY A 32 17.93 -7.82 0.43
N VAL A 33 16.62 -7.76 0.57
CA VAL A 33 15.89 -6.69 1.26
C VAL A 33 15.76 -6.98 2.76
N ASP A 34 15.44 -5.96 3.56
CA ASP A 34 15.37 -6.07 5.01
C ASP A 34 14.07 -6.70 5.51
N ALA A 35 12.96 -6.48 4.78
CA ALA A 35 11.62 -6.78 5.25
C ALA A 35 10.67 -7.26 4.15
N VAL A 36 9.59 -7.91 4.58
CA VAL A 36 8.42 -8.23 3.77
C VAL A 36 7.17 -7.62 4.40
N GLU A 37 6.32 -7.03 3.59
CA GLU A 37 4.97 -6.63 3.93
C GLU A 37 4.01 -7.78 3.64
N LEU A 38 3.28 -8.23 4.66
CA LEU A 38 2.24 -9.24 4.48
C LEU A 38 0.96 -8.56 3.99
N LEU A 39 0.74 -8.57 2.68
CA LEU A 39 -0.52 -8.15 2.09
C LEU A 39 -1.42 -9.38 1.90
N MET A 40 -2.55 -9.38 2.59
CA MET A 40 -3.49 -10.49 2.65
C MET A 40 -4.65 -10.27 1.67
N LEU A 41 -4.75 -11.19 0.71
CA LEU A 41 -5.84 -11.25 -0.28
C LEU A 41 -6.70 -12.48 -0.02
N ASP A 42 -8.02 -12.34 -0.08
CA ASP A 42 -8.96 -13.43 0.19
C ASP A 42 -8.73 -14.65 -0.73
N ASP A 43 -8.43 -14.39 -2.00
CA ASP A 43 -8.20 -15.43 -3.02
C ASP A 43 -6.82 -16.12 -2.92
N ALA A 44 -5.94 -15.62 -2.06
CA ALA A 44 -4.64 -16.24 -1.78
C ALA A 44 -4.66 -17.17 -0.56
N VAL A 45 -5.76 -17.21 0.20
CA VAL A 45 -5.89 -18.08 1.38
C VAL A 45 -6.17 -19.52 0.93
N PRO A 46 -5.36 -20.52 1.33
CA PRO A 46 -5.59 -21.91 0.96
C PRO A 46 -6.94 -22.43 1.45
N GLN A 47 -7.52 -23.35 0.67
CA GLN A 47 -8.79 -23.96 1.03
C GLN A 47 -8.72 -24.65 2.41
N GLY A 48 -9.68 -24.33 3.28
CA GLY A 48 -9.78 -24.89 4.63
C GLY A 48 -9.00 -24.11 5.69
N GLU A 49 -8.31 -23.02 5.30
CA GLU A 49 -7.68 -22.10 6.23
C GLU A 49 -8.51 -20.84 6.43
N THR A 50 -8.30 -20.17 7.56
CA THR A 50 -8.80 -18.81 7.80
C THR A 50 -7.70 -17.80 7.48
N MET A 51 -8.10 -16.59 7.12
CA MET A 51 -7.18 -15.46 6.92
C MET A 51 -6.24 -15.27 8.12
N GLN A 52 -6.80 -15.34 9.34
CA GLN A 52 -6.06 -15.17 10.60
C GLN A 52 -5.00 -16.26 10.79
N SER A 53 -5.36 -17.53 10.56
CA SER A 53 -4.42 -18.66 10.66
C SER A 53 -3.31 -18.53 9.62
N TYR A 54 -3.70 -18.21 8.39
CA TYR A 54 -2.76 -18.12 7.29
C TYR A 54 -1.77 -16.96 7.45
N ALA A 55 -2.25 -15.79 7.87
CA ALA A 55 -1.38 -14.65 8.16
C ALA A 55 -0.31 -14.96 9.23
N LYS A 56 -0.69 -15.68 10.31
CA LYS A 56 0.27 -16.11 11.34
C LYS A 56 1.33 -17.06 10.78
N LYS A 57 0.94 -18.03 9.95
CA LYS A 57 1.88 -18.96 9.31
C LYS A 57 2.86 -18.26 8.39
N LEU A 58 2.39 -17.28 7.58
CA LEU A 58 3.25 -16.48 6.73
C LEU A 58 4.22 -15.63 7.55
N TYR A 59 3.74 -15.01 8.64
CA TYR A 59 4.59 -14.30 9.59
C TYR A 59 5.71 -15.18 10.15
N GLU A 60 5.36 -16.36 10.65
CA GLU A 60 6.33 -17.31 11.20
C GLU A 60 7.37 -17.74 10.15
N HIS A 61 6.92 -17.96 8.91
CA HIS A 61 7.82 -18.29 7.81
C HIS A 61 8.77 -17.14 7.48
N ALA A 62 8.25 -15.91 7.32
CA ALA A 62 9.07 -14.74 7.04
C ALA A 62 10.14 -14.51 8.12
N ARG A 63 9.75 -14.67 9.40
CA ARG A 63 10.69 -14.55 10.53
C ARG A 63 11.75 -15.65 10.51
N ARG A 64 11.38 -16.89 10.16
CA ARG A 64 12.31 -18.03 10.08
C ARG A 64 13.37 -17.85 9.01
N VAL A 65 13.01 -17.26 7.85
CA VAL A 65 13.98 -16.96 6.77
C VAL A 65 14.76 -15.67 7.04
N GLY A 66 14.49 -14.97 8.15
CA GLY A 66 15.24 -13.79 8.58
C GLY A 66 14.82 -12.49 7.89
N LEU A 67 13.52 -12.35 7.56
CA LEU A 67 12.92 -11.08 7.15
C LEU A 67 12.21 -10.42 8.35
N GLU A 68 12.29 -9.10 8.41
CA GLU A 68 11.40 -8.31 9.28
C GLU A 68 9.99 -8.26 8.68
N VAL A 69 8.97 -8.14 9.54
CA VAL A 69 7.57 -7.99 9.10
C VAL A 69 6.99 -6.75 9.79
N PRO A 70 7.15 -5.56 9.19
CA PRO A 70 6.75 -4.32 9.83
C PRO A 70 5.26 -4.05 9.81
N ILE A 71 4.53 -4.64 8.86
CA ILE A 71 3.13 -4.30 8.57
C ILE A 71 2.34 -5.51 8.09
N LEU A 72 1.07 -5.57 8.52
CA LEU A 72 0.03 -6.44 7.99
C LEU A 72 -0.95 -5.59 7.17
N SER A 73 -1.06 -5.85 5.88
CA SER A 73 -1.90 -5.10 4.96
C SER A 73 -3.10 -5.91 4.52
N MET A 74 -4.29 -5.28 4.56
CA MET A 74 -5.57 -5.91 4.27
C MET A 74 -6.20 -5.30 3.03
N ASP A 75 -6.71 -6.14 2.11
CA ASP A 75 -7.60 -5.71 1.03
C ASP A 75 -9.03 -5.58 1.58
N SER A 76 -9.28 -4.58 2.39
CA SER A 76 -10.55 -4.36 3.05
C SER A 76 -10.94 -2.89 3.05
N LYS A 77 -12.25 -2.59 2.95
CA LYS A 77 -12.76 -1.25 2.68
C LYS A 77 -13.82 -0.87 3.70
N LEU A 78 -13.56 0.16 4.47
CA LEU A 78 -14.57 0.65 5.44
C LEU A 78 -15.79 1.31 4.79
N TYR A 79 -15.64 1.89 3.59
CA TYR A 79 -16.77 2.40 2.84
C TYR A 79 -17.44 1.28 2.03
N CYS A 80 -18.32 0.53 2.69
CA CYS A 80 -19.01 -0.63 2.14
C CYS A 80 -20.49 -0.68 2.63
N ALA A 81 -21.24 -1.68 2.19
CA ALA A 81 -22.65 -1.85 2.56
C ALA A 81 -22.86 -2.23 4.03
N ASP A 82 -21.89 -2.90 4.65
CA ASP A 82 -21.92 -3.31 6.07
C ASP A 82 -20.61 -2.96 6.76
N PRO A 83 -20.41 -1.68 7.12
CA PRO A 83 -19.18 -1.24 7.75
C PRO A 83 -18.98 -1.77 9.18
N GLU A 84 -20.04 -2.24 9.87
CA GLU A 84 -19.90 -2.89 11.18
C GLU A 84 -19.26 -4.27 11.06
N LYS A 85 -19.66 -5.04 10.06
CA LYS A 85 -19.05 -6.34 9.74
C LYS A 85 -17.58 -6.15 9.36
N GLU A 86 -17.31 -5.16 8.51
CA GLU A 86 -15.94 -4.84 8.07
C GLU A 86 -15.06 -4.40 9.25
N LEU A 87 -15.58 -3.53 10.13
CA LEU A 87 -14.87 -3.14 11.35
C LEU A 87 -14.57 -4.36 12.24
N SER A 88 -15.52 -5.26 12.41
CA SER A 88 -15.32 -6.47 13.21
C SER A 88 -14.23 -7.36 12.62
N TYR A 89 -14.20 -7.50 11.30
CA TYR A 89 -13.15 -8.22 10.59
C TYR A 89 -11.78 -7.54 10.78
N LEU A 90 -11.68 -6.23 10.58
CA LEU A 90 -10.45 -5.49 10.82
C LEU A 90 -9.96 -5.59 12.25
N CYS A 91 -10.86 -5.56 13.26
CA CYS A 91 -10.48 -5.79 14.64
C CYS A 91 -9.87 -7.17 14.86
N SER A 92 -10.40 -8.22 14.20
CA SER A 92 -9.81 -9.56 14.27
C SER A 92 -8.42 -9.64 13.67
N MET A 93 -8.15 -8.85 12.63
CA MET A 93 -6.82 -8.77 12.03
C MET A 93 -5.84 -7.91 12.84
N VAL A 94 -6.34 -6.92 13.58
CA VAL A 94 -5.55 -6.22 14.61
C VAL A 94 -5.09 -7.21 15.70
N ASP A 95 -5.94 -8.15 16.11
CA ASP A 95 -5.55 -9.20 17.07
C ASP A 95 -4.42 -10.05 16.52
N VAL A 96 -4.50 -10.46 15.24
CA VAL A 96 -3.42 -11.20 14.55
C VAL A 96 -2.12 -10.39 14.53
N ALA A 97 -2.19 -9.11 14.14
CA ALA A 97 -1.00 -8.25 14.11
C ALA A 97 -0.37 -8.14 15.51
N SER A 98 -1.19 -7.94 16.54
CA SER A 98 -0.74 -7.87 17.94
C SER A 98 -0.08 -9.17 18.40
N GLU A 99 -0.70 -10.31 18.14
CA GLU A 99 -0.16 -11.65 18.51
C GLU A 99 1.16 -11.96 17.81
N CYS A 100 1.32 -11.50 16.58
CA CYS A 100 2.57 -11.60 15.82
C CYS A 100 3.61 -10.53 16.18
N GLY A 101 3.27 -9.53 17.02
CA GLY A 101 4.18 -8.42 17.31
C GLY A 101 4.37 -7.44 16.16
N ILE A 102 3.42 -7.41 15.19
CA ILE A 102 3.42 -6.48 14.07
C ILE A 102 2.79 -5.15 14.53
N GLY A 103 3.56 -4.07 14.47
CA GLY A 103 3.14 -2.77 15.01
C GLY A 103 2.23 -1.93 14.09
N LEU A 104 2.08 -2.30 12.82
CA LEU A 104 1.26 -1.57 11.85
C LEU A 104 0.26 -2.50 11.16
N MET A 105 -0.94 -1.97 10.90
CA MET A 105 -1.95 -2.63 10.05
C MET A 105 -2.53 -1.62 9.07
N ARG A 106 -2.47 -1.95 7.77
CA ARG A 106 -3.04 -1.14 6.68
C ARG A 106 -4.41 -1.68 6.29
N PHE A 107 -5.33 -0.77 5.97
CA PHE A 107 -6.64 -1.05 5.37
C PHE A 107 -6.99 0.02 4.32
N ASP A 108 -7.93 -0.28 3.42
CA ASP A 108 -8.41 0.67 2.42
C ASP A 108 -9.66 1.43 2.88
N ILE A 109 -9.86 2.60 2.31
CA ILE A 109 -11.04 3.44 2.60
C ILE A 109 -12.18 3.11 1.64
N ALA A 110 -11.96 3.30 0.33
CA ALA A 110 -12.99 3.13 -0.68
C ALA A 110 -12.39 3.02 -2.09
N TYR A 111 -12.80 2.02 -2.86
CA TYR A 111 -12.43 1.89 -4.28
C TYR A 111 -13.42 2.57 -5.21
N SER A 112 -14.69 2.59 -4.84
CA SER A 112 -15.76 3.20 -5.64
C SER A 112 -16.79 3.82 -4.71
N LEU A 113 -17.57 4.75 -5.23
CA LEU A 113 -18.79 5.19 -4.57
C LEU A 113 -19.81 4.04 -4.62
N MET A 114 -20.44 3.75 -3.48
CA MET A 114 -21.51 2.75 -3.43
C MET A 114 -22.69 3.27 -4.26
N GLY A 115 -22.98 2.60 -5.39
CA GLY A 115 -24.19 2.57 -6.23
C GLY A 115 -25.24 3.68 -6.19
N ASN A 116 -25.05 4.68 -5.37
CA ASN A 116 -25.94 5.82 -5.25
C ASN A 116 -25.35 6.96 -6.08
N GLU A 117 -25.79 7.10 -7.31
CA GLU A 117 -25.37 8.13 -8.26
C GLU A 117 -25.56 9.57 -7.73
N GLU A 118 -26.37 9.75 -6.70
CA GLU A 118 -26.58 11.04 -6.05
C GLU A 118 -25.41 11.48 -5.18
N VAL A 119 -24.56 10.54 -4.73
CA VAL A 119 -23.42 10.83 -3.83
C VAL A 119 -22.13 10.95 -4.65
N LYS A 120 -21.91 12.07 -5.27
CA LYS A 120 -20.65 12.37 -6.01
C LYS A 120 -19.59 13.10 -5.17
N ASN A 121 -19.81 13.24 -3.86
CA ASN A 121 -18.94 14.02 -2.99
C ASN A 121 -18.08 13.12 -2.12
N TYR A 122 -16.75 13.16 -2.31
CA TYR A 122 -15.80 12.43 -1.47
C TYR A 122 -15.92 12.74 0.05
N LYS A 123 -16.42 13.93 0.42
CA LYS A 123 -16.68 14.29 1.83
C LYS A 123 -17.73 13.39 2.48
N THR A 124 -18.67 12.89 1.71
CA THR A 124 -19.63 11.89 2.22
C THR A 124 -18.91 10.61 2.62
N VAL A 125 -17.90 10.18 1.84
CA VAL A 125 -17.08 9.02 2.19
C VAL A 125 -16.30 9.30 3.48
N ILE A 126 -15.61 10.44 3.57
CA ILE A 126 -14.85 10.82 4.78
C ILE A 126 -15.75 10.83 6.02
N ASN A 127 -16.93 11.48 5.94
CA ASN A 127 -17.87 11.55 7.05
C ASN A 127 -18.40 10.17 7.46
N ALA A 128 -18.68 9.29 6.47
CA ALA A 128 -19.20 7.96 6.74
C ALA A 128 -18.16 7.05 7.42
N VAL A 129 -16.88 7.10 7.00
CA VAL A 129 -15.84 6.20 7.53
C VAL A 129 -15.18 6.70 8.81
N THR A 130 -15.16 8.01 9.06
CA THR A 130 -14.49 8.62 10.23
C THR A 130 -14.86 7.97 11.57
N PRO A 131 -16.14 7.70 11.91
CA PRO A 131 -16.50 7.06 13.17
C PRO A 131 -15.91 5.64 13.30
N TYR A 132 -15.87 4.89 12.19
CA TYR A 132 -15.33 3.54 12.15
C TYR A 132 -13.80 3.52 12.27
N ILE A 133 -13.12 4.46 11.61
CA ILE A 133 -11.66 4.60 11.73
C ILE A 133 -11.28 4.91 13.18
N ARG A 134 -12.00 5.82 13.85
CA ARG A 134 -11.75 6.13 15.27
C ARG A 134 -11.92 4.92 16.16
N ARG A 135 -13.00 4.16 15.99
CA ARG A 135 -13.26 2.93 16.76
C ARG A 135 -12.18 1.87 16.52
N LEU A 136 -11.76 1.68 15.25
CA LEU A 136 -10.66 0.78 14.90
C LEU A 136 -9.35 1.23 15.55
N ALA A 137 -9.05 2.53 15.49
CA ALA A 137 -7.83 3.10 16.05
C ALA A 137 -7.80 3.01 17.59
N ASP A 138 -8.94 3.20 18.27
CA ASP A 138 -9.07 2.98 19.72
C ASP A 138 -8.85 1.52 20.09
N TYR A 139 -9.46 0.58 19.34
CA TYR A 139 -9.27 -0.85 19.55
C TYR A 139 -7.80 -1.25 19.38
N ALA A 140 -7.19 -0.85 18.27
CA ALA A 140 -5.82 -1.18 17.92
C ALA A 140 -4.79 -0.59 18.89
N LYS A 141 -5.08 0.62 19.44
CA LYS A 141 -4.25 1.23 20.49
C LYS A 141 -4.12 0.33 21.72
N GLY A 142 -5.21 -0.30 22.16
CA GLY A 142 -5.21 -1.24 23.27
C GLY A 142 -4.40 -2.52 23.01
N LYS A 143 -4.08 -2.79 21.76
CA LYS A 143 -3.32 -3.96 21.29
C LYS A 143 -1.87 -3.65 20.90
N GLY A 144 -1.44 -2.40 21.00
CA GLY A 144 -0.10 -1.98 20.59
C GLY A 144 0.09 -1.91 19.06
N VAL A 145 -0.99 -1.87 18.28
CA VAL A 145 -0.98 -1.78 16.82
C VAL A 145 -1.46 -0.40 16.38
N LYS A 146 -0.75 0.25 15.48
CA LYS A 146 -1.22 1.48 14.82
C LYS A 146 -1.89 1.12 13.51
N VAL A 147 -3.07 1.68 13.25
CA VAL A 147 -3.79 1.48 11.98
C VAL A 147 -3.51 2.63 11.02
N ILE A 148 -3.36 2.29 9.74
CA ILE A 148 -3.05 3.25 8.69
C ILE A 148 -3.88 2.97 7.44
N SER A 149 -4.19 3.99 6.66
CA SER A 149 -4.83 3.84 5.35
C SER A 149 -3.97 4.42 4.24
N GLU A 150 -4.22 3.96 3.02
CA GLU A 150 -3.45 4.32 1.83
C GLU A 150 -4.22 5.28 0.91
N ASN A 151 -3.48 6.05 0.09
CA ASN A 151 -4.02 6.80 -1.04
C ASN A 151 -4.34 5.85 -2.21
N HIS A 152 -5.42 5.08 -2.08
CA HIS A 152 -5.83 4.05 -3.02
C HIS A 152 -7.29 4.21 -3.47
N GLY A 153 -7.64 3.66 -4.65
CA GLY A 153 -9.03 3.53 -5.10
C GLY A 153 -9.66 4.77 -5.75
N ARG A 154 -8.89 5.79 -6.11
CA ARG A 154 -9.30 6.98 -6.88
C ARG A 154 -10.26 7.96 -6.18
N ILE A 155 -10.90 7.60 -5.07
CA ILE A 155 -11.83 8.48 -4.34
C ILE A 155 -11.08 9.34 -3.34
N ILE A 156 -10.37 8.71 -2.40
CA ILE A 156 -9.51 9.34 -1.41
C ILE A 156 -8.05 9.03 -1.79
N GLN A 157 -7.56 9.68 -2.84
CA GLN A 157 -6.26 9.35 -3.43
C GLN A 157 -5.36 10.55 -3.65
N ASP A 158 -5.92 11.73 -3.96
CA ASP A 158 -5.12 12.95 -4.07
C ASP A 158 -4.74 13.50 -2.68
N SER A 159 -3.64 14.27 -2.65
CA SER A 159 -3.04 14.73 -1.39
C SER A 159 -3.98 15.57 -0.54
N TYR A 160 -4.85 16.36 -1.15
CA TYR A 160 -5.83 17.20 -0.44
C TYR A 160 -6.88 16.38 0.28
N ARG A 161 -7.42 15.34 -0.38
CA ARG A 161 -8.44 14.47 0.22
C ARG A 161 -7.85 13.59 1.31
N ILE A 162 -6.61 13.15 1.15
CA ILE A 162 -5.88 12.41 2.18
C ILE A 162 -5.64 13.30 3.41
N GLU A 163 -5.18 14.52 3.23
CA GLU A 163 -4.98 15.46 4.33
C GLU A 163 -6.31 15.77 5.05
N GLU A 164 -7.40 15.98 4.28
CA GLU A 164 -8.74 16.17 4.84
C GLU A 164 -9.22 14.95 5.63
N LEU A 165 -8.99 13.73 5.12
CA LEU A 165 -9.33 12.52 5.87
C LEU A 165 -8.56 12.44 7.18
N ILE A 166 -7.24 12.58 7.15
CA ILE A 166 -6.38 12.46 8.32
C ILE A 166 -6.75 13.49 9.39
N THR A 167 -6.93 14.75 8.98
CA THR A 167 -7.29 15.85 9.90
C THR A 167 -8.73 15.74 10.40
N THR A 168 -9.64 15.16 9.63
CA THR A 168 -11.02 14.89 10.08
C THR A 168 -11.06 13.73 11.07
N VAL A 169 -10.30 12.67 10.83
CA VAL A 169 -10.19 11.54 11.78
C VAL A 169 -9.55 12.01 13.10
N ASP A 170 -8.50 12.82 13.04
CA ASP A 170 -7.79 13.42 14.18
C ASP A 170 -7.61 12.43 15.34
N HIS A 171 -6.89 11.32 15.07
CA HIS A 171 -6.66 10.28 16.06
C HIS A 171 -5.19 9.86 16.09
N ARG A 172 -4.54 9.90 17.28
CA ARG A 172 -3.09 9.63 17.43
C ARG A 172 -2.66 8.23 16.98
N ASN A 173 -3.54 7.24 17.07
CA ASN A 173 -3.27 5.86 16.68
C ASN A 173 -3.73 5.55 15.24
N TYR A 174 -4.06 6.58 14.46
CA TYR A 174 -4.31 6.50 13.03
C TYR A 174 -3.19 7.22 12.27
N GLY A 175 -2.79 6.68 11.13
CA GLY A 175 -1.73 7.23 10.31
C GLY A 175 -1.99 7.03 8.81
N TYR A 176 -0.96 7.28 8.03
CA TYR A 176 -1.03 7.28 6.59
C TYR A 176 0.08 6.42 5.96
N LEU A 177 -0.30 5.53 5.05
CA LEU A 177 0.58 4.85 4.12
C LEU A 177 0.60 5.63 2.81
N CYS A 178 1.77 6.12 2.45
CA CYS A 178 1.99 6.88 1.23
C CYS A 178 2.43 5.97 0.09
N ASP A 179 1.53 5.64 -0.85
CA ASP A 179 1.96 5.12 -2.14
C ASP A 179 2.38 6.30 -3.02
N ILE A 180 3.67 6.38 -3.31
CA ILE A 180 4.27 7.50 -4.03
C ILE A 180 3.85 7.57 -5.50
N GLY A 181 3.43 6.45 -6.09
CA GLY A 181 3.02 6.37 -7.49
C GLY A 181 1.51 6.57 -7.71
N ASN A 182 0.69 6.32 -6.71
CA ASN A 182 -0.77 6.38 -6.88
C ASN A 182 -1.32 7.78 -7.18
N PHE A 183 -0.63 8.84 -6.79
CA PHE A 183 -1.00 10.23 -7.14
C PHE A 183 -1.10 10.44 -8.65
N GLY A 184 -0.24 9.79 -9.45
CA GLY A 184 -0.33 9.82 -10.91
C GLY A 184 -1.65 9.29 -11.49
N GLY A 185 -2.37 8.43 -10.76
CA GLY A 185 -3.70 7.94 -11.16
C GLY A 185 -4.81 9.00 -11.07
N VAL A 186 -4.54 10.11 -10.39
CA VAL A 186 -5.43 11.26 -10.25
C VAL A 186 -4.84 12.55 -10.82
N ASP A 187 -3.77 12.38 -11.63
CA ASP A 187 -3.05 13.46 -12.34
C ASP A 187 -2.41 14.50 -11.41
N GLU A 188 -2.05 14.11 -10.20
CA GLU A 188 -1.30 14.96 -9.28
C GLU A 188 0.21 14.67 -9.42
N ASP A 189 1.04 15.70 -9.38
CA ASP A 189 2.49 15.55 -9.34
C ASP A 189 2.91 14.82 -8.06
N CYS A 190 3.50 13.64 -8.22
CA CYS A 190 3.80 12.76 -7.10
C CYS A 190 4.74 13.40 -6.06
N ALA A 191 5.75 14.16 -6.49
CA ALA A 191 6.69 14.79 -5.56
C ALA A 191 6.03 15.92 -4.76
N SER A 192 5.16 16.71 -5.40
CA SER A 192 4.40 17.76 -4.71
C SER A 192 3.40 17.17 -3.72
N ALA A 193 2.69 16.10 -4.11
CA ALA A 193 1.75 15.40 -3.25
C ALA A 193 2.42 14.80 -2.00
N VAL A 194 3.55 14.11 -2.19
CA VAL A 194 4.33 13.57 -1.07
C VAL A 194 4.83 14.68 -0.17
N SER A 195 5.36 15.79 -0.74
CA SER A 195 5.86 16.92 0.05
C SER A 195 4.78 17.53 0.96
N ARG A 196 3.53 17.61 0.50
CA ARG A 196 2.38 18.04 1.31
C ARG A 196 2.13 17.11 2.49
N LEU A 197 2.24 15.81 2.27
CA LEU A 197 1.84 14.79 3.23
C LEU A 197 2.96 14.29 4.15
N LEU A 198 4.19 14.78 3.99
CA LEU A 198 5.35 14.37 4.80
C LEU A 198 5.05 14.27 6.31
N PRO A 199 4.34 15.23 6.97
CA PRO A 199 4.08 15.16 8.40
C PRO A 199 3.22 13.98 8.86
N TYR A 200 2.49 13.34 7.94
CA TYR A 200 1.51 12.29 8.23
C TYR A 200 2.01 10.89 7.89
N ILE A 201 3.10 10.76 7.10
CA ILE A 201 3.57 9.49 6.56
C ILE A 201 4.08 8.58 7.67
N THR A 202 3.51 7.38 7.74
CA THR A 202 3.89 6.33 8.69
C THR A 202 4.59 5.17 7.98
N PHE A 203 4.20 4.88 6.72
CA PHE A 203 4.76 3.83 5.89
C PHE A 203 4.73 4.26 4.42
N VAL A 204 5.58 3.68 3.57
CA VAL A 204 5.71 4.09 2.15
C VAL A 204 5.64 2.89 1.24
N HIS A 205 4.73 2.94 0.24
CA HIS A 205 4.78 2.10 -0.95
C HIS A 205 5.56 2.79 -2.06
N ALA A 206 6.50 2.06 -2.62
CA ALA A 206 7.35 2.49 -3.73
C ALA A 206 6.87 1.83 -5.02
N LYS A 207 6.03 2.56 -5.75
CA LYS A 207 5.46 2.17 -7.04
C LYS A 207 5.88 3.15 -8.13
N ASP A 208 6.14 2.65 -9.33
CA ASP A 208 6.51 3.46 -10.49
C ASP A 208 5.59 3.21 -11.68
N ALA A 209 5.48 4.17 -12.56
CA ALA A 209 4.56 4.09 -13.69
C ALA A 209 5.01 4.94 -14.88
N LEU A 210 4.68 4.47 -16.08
CA LEU A 210 4.74 5.24 -17.31
C LEU A 210 3.47 6.07 -17.48
N VAL A 211 3.61 7.32 -17.86
CA VAL A 211 2.51 8.26 -18.12
C VAL A 211 2.52 8.68 -19.59
N ARG A 212 1.33 8.75 -20.18
CA ARG A 212 1.12 9.27 -21.54
C ARG A 212 0.01 10.30 -21.52
N SER A 213 0.20 11.37 -22.27
CA SER A 213 -0.78 12.43 -22.39
C SER A 213 -2.11 11.92 -22.96
N GLY A 214 -3.22 12.31 -22.37
CA GLY A 214 -4.56 12.06 -22.92
C GLY A 214 -4.85 12.79 -24.23
N MET A 215 -3.96 13.70 -24.64
CA MET A 215 -4.01 14.38 -25.95
C MET A 215 -3.38 13.53 -27.07
N GLU A 216 -2.67 12.49 -26.72
CA GLU A 216 -2.05 11.53 -27.61
C GLU A 216 -3.04 10.41 -28.00
N TYR A 217 -2.65 9.60 -28.99
CA TYR A 217 -3.41 8.40 -29.34
C TYR A 217 -3.43 7.40 -28.17
N ASP A 218 -4.56 6.71 -27.99
CA ASP A 218 -4.71 5.70 -26.93
C ASP A 218 -3.61 4.64 -27.04
N PRO A 219 -2.76 4.49 -26.02
CA PRO A 219 -1.64 3.53 -26.05
C PRO A 219 -2.10 2.05 -25.99
N GLY A 220 -3.39 1.79 -25.80
CA GLY A 220 -3.98 0.45 -25.85
C GLY A 220 -3.86 -0.34 -24.56
N ARG A 221 -3.72 -1.66 -24.69
CA ARG A 221 -3.76 -2.60 -23.57
C ARG A 221 -2.79 -2.23 -22.44
N ASN A 222 -3.26 -2.47 -21.20
CA ASN A 222 -2.54 -2.29 -19.95
C ASN A 222 -2.27 -0.84 -19.53
N PHE A 223 -2.66 0.13 -20.35
CA PHE A 223 -2.79 1.50 -19.89
C PHE A 223 -4.22 1.74 -19.37
N SER A 224 -4.33 2.34 -18.20
CA SER A 224 -5.59 2.80 -17.64
C SER A 224 -5.71 4.31 -17.75
N LYS A 225 -6.93 4.81 -17.94
CA LYS A 225 -7.19 6.26 -17.87
C LYS A 225 -7.08 6.74 -16.43
N THR A 226 -6.38 7.86 -16.26
CA THR A 226 -6.33 8.61 -15.02
C THR A 226 -7.62 9.41 -14.82
N ARG A 227 -7.77 10.06 -13.65
CA ARG A 227 -8.94 10.91 -13.36
C ARG A 227 -9.06 12.08 -14.34
N GLY A 228 -7.95 12.71 -14.73
CA GLY A 228 -7.91 13.85 -15.66
C GLY A 228 -7.86 13.47 -17.13
N GLY A 229 -7.81 12.17 -17.44
CA GLY A 229 -7.88 11.66 -18.80
C GLY A 229 -6.54 11.33 -19.47
N ASN A 230 -5.44 11.42 -18.75
CA ASN A 230 -4.16 10.86 -19.19
C ASN A 230 -4.19 9.33 -19.14
N TYR A 231 -3.12 8.69 -19.58
CA TYR A 231 -2.96 7.23 -19.53
C TYR A 231 -1.79 6.87 -18.62
N ARG A 232 -1.96 5.84 -17.81
CA ARG A 232 -0.94 5.36 -16.88
C ARG A 232 -0.83 3.84 -16.94
N ARG A 233 0.40 3.33 -16.85
CA ARG A 233 0.71 1.90 -16.72
C ARG A 233 1.83 1.74 -15.70
N ALA A 234 1.66 0.86 -14.73
CA ALA A 234 2.73 0.50 -13.80
C ALA A 234 3.92 -0.15 -14.53
N THR A 235 5.13 0.05 -14.04
CA THR A 235 6.36 -0.49 -14.58
C THR A 235 7.38 -0.77 -13.46
N ILE A 236 8.57 -1.25 -13.83
CA ILE A 236 9.68 -1.54 -12.91
C ILE A 236 10.08 -0.28 -12.14
N PHE A 237 10.22 -0.40 -10.84
CA PHE A 237 10.63 0.72 -9.98
C PHE A 237 11.97 1.32 -10.42
N GLY A 238 11.98 2.62 -10.65
CA GLY A 238 13.12 3.40 -11.14
C GLY A 238 13.25 3.45 -12.65
N GLN A 239 12.28 2.92 -13.40
CA GLN A 239 12.24 2.97 -14.88
C GLN A 239 11.01 3.72 -15.41
N GLY A 240 10.17 4.26 -14.54
CA GLY A 240 8.99 5.02 -14.89
C GLY A 240 9.21 6.54 -14.93
N ASP A 241 8.10 7.25 -14.97
CA ASP A 241 8.03 8.71 -15.02
C ASP A 241 7.84 9.33 -13.62
N VAL A 242 7.67 8.50 -12.55
CA VAL A 242 7.60 8.99 -11.17
C VAL A 242 9.00 9.43 -10.74
N THR A 243 9.14 10.63 -10.19
CA THR A 243 10.43 11.16 -9.74
C THR A 243 10.89 10.53 -8.42
N VAL A 244 11.01 9.18 -8.42
CA VAL A 244 11.18 8.35 -7.21
C VAL A 244 12.39 8.76 -6.39
N TYR A 245 13.54 9.03 -7.00
CA TYR A 245 14.75 9.45 -6.27
C TYR A 245 14.56 10.77 -5.52
N ARG A 246 13.92 11.76 -6.15
CA ARG A 246 13.59 13.04 -5.52
C ARG A 246 12.65 12.85 -4.34
N ILE A 247 11.64 11.98 -4.48
CA ILE A 247 10.69 11.67 -3.42
C ILE A 247 11.38 11.02 -2.22
N LEU A 248 12.20 9.99 -2.45
CA LEU A 248 12.96 9.31 -1.40
C LEU A 248 13.92 10.27 -0.68
N SER A 249 14.59 11.16 -1.43
CA SER A 249 15.44 12.20 -0.86
C SER A 249 14.67 13.18 0.03
N SER A 250 13.45 13.56 -0.38
CA SER A 250 12.57 14.44 0.40
C SER A 250 12.10 13.77 1.70
N LEU A 251 11.74 12.49 1.65
CA LEU A 251 11.40 11.68 2.83
C LEU A 251 12.55 11.66 3.84
N LYS A 252 13.78 11.36 3.37
CA LYS A 252 14.97 11.34 4.22
C LYS A 252 15.27 12.71 4.82
N ALA A 253 15.22 13.76 4.02
CA ALA A 253 15.45 15.13 4.47
C ALA A 253 14.44 15.60 5.53
N PHE A 254 13.20 15.10 5.46
CA PHE A 254 12.16 15.34 6.47
C PHE A 254 12.40 14.54 7.76
N GLY A 255 13.25 13.52 7.73
CA GLY A 255 13.55 12.65 8.87
C GLY A 255 12.79 11.33 8.88
N TYR A 256 12.17 10.93 7.77
CA TYR A 256 11.59 9.60 7.65
C TYR A 256 12.68 8.53 7.66
N ASP A 257 12.56 7.56 8.56
CA ASP A 257 13.52 6.46 8.73
C ASP A 257 12.82 5.08 8.77
N GLY A 258 11.61 5.02 8.24
CA GLY A 258 10.81 3.79 8.17
C GLY A 258 11.17 2.90 6.97
N TYR A 259 10.21 2.07 6.58
CA TYR A 259 10.35 1.13 5.47
C TYR A 259 9.84 1.74 4.17
N ILE A 260 10.55 1.41 3.09
CA ILE A 260 10.13 1.68 1.71
C ILE A 260 9.78 0.33 1.09
N SER A 261 8.49 0.04 0.94
CA SER A 261 7.98 -1.23 0.44
C SER A 261 7.74 -1.16 -1.06
N LEU A 262 8.48 -1.93 -1.83
CA LEU A 262 8.24 -2.06 -3.27
C LEU A 262 6.89 -2.71 -3.52
N GLU A 263 6.11 -2.10 -4.40
CA GLU A 263 4.86 -2.66 -4.91
C GLU A 263 4.85 -2.59 -6.44
N TYR A 264 4.83 -3.77 -7.07
CA TYR A 264 4.91 -3.93 -8.52
C TYR A 264 3.57 -4.40 -9.09
N GLU A 265 3.12 -3.72 -10.15
CA GLU A 265 1.88 -4.03 -10.89
C GLU A 265 2.09 -3.96 -12.41
N GLY A 266 3.34 -4.07 -12.86
CA GLY A 266 3.70 -3.92 -14.28
C GLY A 266 3.33 -5.12 -15.15
N MET A 267 3.68 -5.00 -16.43
CA MET A 267 3.47 -6.05 -17.42
C MET A 267 4.66 -6.98 -17.58
N GLU A 268 5.81 -6.48 -17.20
CA GLU A 268 7.10 -7.16 -17.35
C GLU A 268 7.07 -8.46 -16.53
N GLU A 269 7.95 -9.42 -16.84
CA GLU A 269 8.04 -10.65 -16.07
C GLU A 269 8.30 -10.31 -14.59
N THR A 270 7.51 -10.91 -13.68
CA THR A 270 7.44 -10.45 -12.28
C THR A 270 8.76 -10.64 -11.54
N VAL A 271 9.42 -11.79 -11.70
CA VAL A 271 10.67 -12.09 -10.96
C VAL A 271 11.77 -11.15 -11.39
N GLU A 272 11.99 -11.00 -12.71
CA GLU A 272 12.99 -10.09 -13.27
C GLU A 272 12.70 -8.64 -12.89
N ALA A 273 11.43 -8.23 -12.96
CA ALA A 273 11.02 -6.87 -12.60
C ALA A 273 11.30 -6.56 -11.12
N MET A 274 11.08 -7.53 -10.23
CA MET A 274 11.35 -7.38 -8.81
C MET A 274 12.85 -7.40 -8.50
N GLU A 275 13.65 -8.18 -9.19
CA GLU A 275 15.11 -8.15 -9.08
C GLU A 275 15.66 -6.76 -9.43
N ILE A 276 15.30 -6.24 -10.61
CA ILE A 276 15.71 -4.91 -11.06
C ILE A 276 15.19 -3.80 -10.13
N GLY A 277 13.92 -3.87 -9.73
CA GLY A 277 13.30 -2.89 -8.83
C GLY A 277 13.96 -2.85 -7.45
N ALA A 278 14.28 -4.01 -6.88
CA ALA A 278 14.98 -4.11 -5.60
C ALA A 278 16.42 -3.60 -5.68
N GLU A 279 17.14 -3.88 -6.77
CA GLU A 279 18.48 -3.33 -7.00
C GLU A 279 18.44 -1.79 -7.11
N ASN A 280 17.48 -1.25 -7.86
CA ASN A 280 17.28 0.18 -7.99
C ASN A 280 16.98 0.83 -6.64
N LEU A 281 16.05 0.27 -5.85
CA LEU A 281 15.73 0.77 -4.53
C LEU A 281 16.96 0.79 -3.61
N LYS A 282 17.65 -0.34 -3.48
CA LYS A 282 18.85 -0.44 -2.61
C LYS A 282 19.92 0.56 -3.01
N ARG A 283 20.18 0.74 -4.33
CA ARG A 283 21.14 1.71 -4.84
C ARG A 283 20.74 3.15 -4.50
N MET A 284 19.45 3.50 -4.68
CA MET A 284 18.95 4.84 -4.33
C MET A 284 19.02 5.11 -2.84
N LEU A 285 18.65 4.17 -1.99
CA LEU A 285 18.72 4.31 -0.54
C LEU A 285 20.18 4.49 -0.08
N ALA A 286 21.11 3.68 -0.59
CA ALA A 286 22.52 3.79 -0.26
C ALA A 286 23.15 5.12 -0.71
N ASP A 287 22.66 5.72 -1.80
CA ASP A 287 23.13 7.03 -2.26
C ASP A 287 22.58 8.19 -1.42
N ILE A 288 21.32 8.10 -1.01
CA ILE A 288 20.64 9.11 -0.17
C ILE A 288 21.20 9.14 1.27
N GLU A 289 21.82 8.05 1.73
CA GLU A 289 22.42 7.97 3.07
C GLU A 289 23.86 8.51 3.15
N LYS A 290 24.49 8.84 2.01
CA LYS A 290 25.82 9.47 1.96
C LYS A 290 25.74 10.97 2.28
#